data_e63a241aaba61819fe6233fded9ddcbe
#
_entry.id   e63a241aaba61819fe6233fded9ddcbe
#
_cell.length_a   1.000
_cell.length_b   1.000
_cell.length_c   1.000
_cell.angle_alpha   90.00
_cell.angle_beta   90.00
_cell.angle_gamma   90.00
#
_symmetry.space_group_name_H-M   'P 1'
#
loop_
_entity.id
_entity.type
_entity.pdbx_description
1 polymer ?
#
loop_
_entity_poly.entity_id
_entity_poly.type
_entity_poly.pdbx_seq_one_letter_code
_entity_poly.pdbx_strand_id
1 'polypeptide(L)'
;TRRDSLVRERRMVYRRFAEEHPGSIASVEALHQYAGPVPDVGTVAPLYLALEENVRRSHPGQVLGDVLAQARRTDEGQVAPDFTQPTSEGEAVSLSGFRGKYVLVDFWASWCKPCRAENPNVVAAYQQYKDRGFTVLGVSLDNEKGRQAWLRAIADDGLEWTQVSDLKGWKNAAAQLYGVRAIPQNFLIDPTGKIVGKNLRGDALKEKLHELFN
;
A
#
# COMPACT_ATOMS: atom_id res chain seq x y z
N THR A 1 18.83 12.48 -4.00
CA THR A 1 19.94 12.83 -3.07
C THR A 1 21.03 11.73 -3.07
N ARG A 2 22.23 12.03 -2.47
CA ARG A 2 23.30 11.02 -2.30
C ARG A 2 22.81 9.76 -1.53
N ARG A 3 21.92 9.94 -0.59
CA ARG A 3 21.28 8.85 0.17
C ARG A 3 20.44 7.94 -0.74
N ASP A 4 19.66 8.52 -1.64
CA ASP A 4 18.81 7.76 -2.56
C ASP A 4 19.63 6.97 -3.57
N SER A 5 20.78 7.52 -4.02
CA SER A 5 21.74 6.82 -4.88
C SER A 5 22.27 5.57 -4.18
N LEU A 6 22.76 5.71 -2.93
CA LEU A 6 23.28 4.60 -2.14
C LEU A 6 22.24 3.51 -1.89
N VAL A 7 20.97 3.89 -1.63
CA VAL A 7 19.87 2.93 -1.46
C VAL A 7 19.62 2.16 -2.76
N ARG A 8 19.62 2.83 -3.91
CA ARG A 8 19.47 2.18 -5.21
C ARG A 8 20.63 1.23 -5.53
N GLU A 9 21.86 1.68 -5.33
CA GLU A 9 23.07 0.86 -5.54
C GLU A 9 23.03 -0.40 -4.68
N ARG A 10 22.72 -0.27 -3.40
CA ARG A 10 22.58 -1.42 -2.49
C ARG A 10 21.50 -2.40 -2.97
N ARG A 11 20.36 -1.91 -3.42
CA ARG A 11 19.30 -2.78 -3.98
C ARG A 11 19.80 -3.52 -5.21
N MET A 12 20.56 -2.89 -6.09
CA MET A 12 21.12 -3.55 -7.27
C MET A 12 22.15 -4.63 -6.93
N VAL A 13 22.91 -4.46 -5.83
CA VAL A 13 23.81 -5.50 -5.32
C VAL A 13 23.01 -6.74 -4.88
N TYR A 14 21.92 -6.56 -4.13
CA TYR A 14 21.07 -7.68 -3.72
C TYR A 14 20.43 -8.41 -4.90
N ARG A 15 19.93 -7.65 -5.88
CA ARG A 15 19.38 -8.23 -7.11
C ARG A 15 20.43 -9.09 -7.84
N ARG A 16 21.60 -8.53 -8.11
CA ARG A 16 22.70 -9.22 -8.79
C ARG A 16 23.11 -10.49 -8.05
N PHE A 17 23.25 -10.40 -6.72
CA PHE A 17 23.59 -11.58 -5.92
C PHE A 17 22.58 -12.71 -6.10
N ALA A 18 21.29 -12.42 -6.10
CA ALA A 18 20.24 -13.41 -6.29
C ALA A 18 20.27 -14.01 -7.72
N GLU A 19 20.57 -13.21 -8.73
CA GLU A 19 20.70 -13.64 -10.13
C GLU A 19 21.93 -14.56 -10.32
N GLU A 20 23.04 -14.25 -9.67
CA GLU A 20 24.31 -15.02 -9.80
C GLU A 20 24.33 -16.29 -8.92
N HIS A 21 23.51 -16.38 -7.88
CA HIS A 21 23.52 -17.48 -6.91
C HIS A 21 22.13 -18.10 -6.67
N PRO A 22 21.43 -18.61 -7.72
CA PRO A 22 20.05 -19.11 -7.60
C PRO A 22 19.90 -20.33 -6.68
N GLY A 23 20.97 -21.08 -6.43
CA GLY A 23 21.02 -22.24 -5.52
C GLY A 23 21.33 -21.88 -4.07
N SER A 24 21.55 -20.62 -3.75
CA SER A 24 21.88 -20.18 -2.39
C SER A 24 20.63 -19.74 -1.61
N ILE A 25 20.49 -20.22 -0.37
CA ILE A 25 19.44 -19.71 0.57
C ILE A 25 19.63 -18.20 0.85
N ALA A 26 20.87 -17.70 0.83
CA ALA A 26 21.16 -16.28 0.99
C ALA A 26 20.52 -15.41 -0.11
N SER A 27 20.24 -16.00 -1.30
CA SER A 27 19.56 -15.30 -2.39
C SER A 27 18.10 -14.97 -2.07
N VAL A 28 17.44 -15.75 -1.19
CA VAL A 28 16.09 -15.41 -0.69
C VAL A 28 16.15 -14.14 0.16
N GLU A 29 17.11 -14.06 1.07
CA GLU A 29 17.29 -12.85 1.89
C GLU A 29 17.67 -11.63 1.02
N ALA A 30 18.55 -11.83 0.04
CA ALA A 30 18.88 -10.77 -0.92
C ALA A 30 17.65 -10.29 -1.69
N LEU A 31 16.79 -11.18 -2.17
CA LEU A 31 15.52 -10.81 -2.80
C LEU A 31 14.56 -10.10 -1.82
N HIS A 32 14.51 -10.52 -0.57
CA HIS A 32 13.71 -9.84 0.45
C HIS A 32 14.18 -8.40 0.68
N GLN A 33 15.51 -8.18 0.76
CA GLN A 33 16.10 -6.84 0.87
C GLN A 33 15.92 -6.00 -0.40
N TYR A 34 15.99 -6.63 -1.57
CA TYR A 34 15.70 -5.98 -2.86
C TYR A 34 14.24 -5.56 -2.97
N ALA A 35 13.30 -6.43 -2.61
CA ALA A 35 11.86 -6.19 -2.66
C ALA A 35 11.42 -5.06 -1.71
N GLY A 36 12.01 -5.03 -0.51
CA GLY A 36 11.60 -4.12 0.55
C GLY A 36 10.20 -4.47 1.10
N PRO A 37 9.62 -3.57 1.90
CA PRO A 37 8.34 -3.83 2.59
C PRO A 37 7.13 -3.83 1.64
N VAL A 38 7.25 -3.23 0.46
CA VAL A 38 6.20 -3.16 -0.57
C VAL A 38 6.79 -3.70 -1.88
N PRO A 39 6.74 -5.02 -2.10
CA PRO A 39 7.33 -5.63 -3.28
C PRO A 39 6.58 -5.23 -4.56
N ASP A 40 7.33 -4.85 -5.57
CA ASP A 40 6.85 -4.82 -6.94
C ASP A 40 6.87 -6.24 -7.50
N VAL A 41 5.67 -6.82 -7.65
CA VAL A 41 5.50 -8.22 -8.09
C VAL A 41 6.08 -8.43 -9.48
N GLY A 42 5.92 -7.44 -10.38
CA GLY A 42 6.43 -7.53 -11.75
C GLY A 42 7.94 -7.73 -11.83
N THR A 43 8.68 -7.11 -10.92
CA THR A 43 10.15 -7.21 -10.89
C THR A 43 10.68 -8.32 -9.98
N VAL A 44 10.01 -8.59 -8.84
CA VAL A 44 10.53 -9.54 -7.84
C VAL A 44 10.12 -10.98 -8.14
N ALA A 45 8.91 -11.22 -8.65
CA ALA A 45 8.44 -12.58 -8.89
C ALA A 45 9.27 -13.34 -9.95
N PRO A 46 9.71 -12.75 -11.06
CA PRO A 46 10.60 -13.44 -11.99
C PRO A 46 11.93 -13.86 -11.35
N LEU A 47 12.51 -13.02 -10.51
CA LEU A 47 13.76 -13.32 -9.78
C LEU A 47 13.56 -14.46 -8.77
N TYR A 48 12.45 -14.45 -8.05
CA TYR A 48 12.07 -15.53 -7.13
C TYR A 48 11.87 -16.87 -7.87
N LEU A 49 11.20 -16.85 -9.03
CA LEU A 49 10.97 -18.04 -9.84
C LEU A 49 12.25 -18.59 -10.47
N ALA A 50 13.27 -17.76 -10.69
CA ALA A 50 14.59 -18.17 -11.16
C ALA A 50 15.46 -18.87 -10.10
N LEU A 51 15.10 -18.76 -8.79
CA LEU A 51 15.78 -19.54 -7.74
C LEU A 51 15.54 -21.04 -7.95
N GLU A 52 16.51 -21.86 -7.55
CA GLU A 52 16.37 -23.32 -7.57
C GLU A 52 15.21 -23.79 -6.69
N GLU A 53 14.60 -24.93 -7.05
CA GLU A 53 13.41 -25.43 -6.39
C GLU A 53 13.63 -25.71 -4.89
N ASN A 54 14.79 -26.29 -4.52
CA ASN A 54 15.17 -26.55 -3.13
C ASN A 54 15.24 -25.26 -2.31
N VAL A 55 15.73 -24.15 -2.92
CA VAL A 55 15.80 -22.82 -2.28
C VAL A 55 14.39 -22.25 -2.10
N ARG A 56 13.55 -22.30 -3.13
CA ARG A 56 12.13 -21.85 -3.03
C ARG A 56 11.31 -22.66 -2.03
N ARG A 57 11.61 -23.98 -1.89
CA ARG A 57 10.95 -24.89 -0.94
C ARG A 57 11.50 -24.77 0.48
N SER A 58 12.61 -24.08 0.69
CA SER A 58 13.10 -23.75 2.04
C SER A 58 12.10 -22.86 2.78
N HIS A 59 12.13 -22.89 4.12
CA HIS A 59 11.21 -22.04 4.90
C HIS A 59 11.29 -20.56 4.51
N PRO A 60 12.47 -19.88 4.41
CA PRO A 60 12.52 -18.49 3.93
C PRO A 60 12.01 -18.33 2.50
N GLY A 61 12.25 -19.30 1.61
CA GLY A 61 11.75 -19.29 0.24
C GLY A 61 10.23 -19.30 0.19
N GLN A 62 9.59 -20.15 0.99
CA GLN A 62 8.13 -20.20 1.11
C GLN A 62 7.57 -18.89 1.66
N VAL A 63 8.17 -18.31 2.71
CA VAL A 63 7.76 -17.02 3.28
C VAL A 63 7.81 -15.91 2.22
N LEU A 64 8.87 -15.84 1.41
CA LEU A 64 8.94 -14.86 0.32
C LEU A 64 7.88 -15.13 -0.75
N GLY A 65 7.65 -16.41 -1.10
CA GLY A 65 6.59 -16.82 -2.03
C GLY A 65 5.20 -16.37 -1.57
N ASP A 66 4.88 -16.54 -0.27
CA ASP A 66 3.61 -16.09 0.32
C ASP A 66 3.47 -14.57 0.28
N VAL A 67 4.56 -13.84 0.55
CA VAL A 67 4.58 -12.37 0.43
C VAL A 67 4.25 -11.93 -0.99
N LEU A 68 4.86 -12.56 -1.99
CA LEU A 68 4.61 -12.24 -3.41
C LEU A 68 3.20 -12.64 -3.84
N ALA A 69 2.70 -13.79 -3.38
CA ALA A 69 1.33 -14.23 -3.64
C ALA A 69 0.31 -13.25 -3.05
N GLN A 70 0.55 -12.76 -1.82
CA GLN A 70 -0.29 -11.75 -1.20
C GLN A 70 -0.26 -10.42 -1.97
N ALA A 71 0.95 -9.93 -2.33
CA ALA A 71 1.10 -8.70 -3.09
C ALA A 71 0.44 -8.77 -4.47
N ARG A 72 0.42 -9.95 -5.11
CA ARG A 72 -0.26 -10.17 -6.40
C ARG A 72 -1.78 -10.00 -6.31
N ARG A 73 -2.41 -10.31 -5.17
CA ARG A 73 -3.85 -10.14 -4.99
C ARG A 73 -4.32 -8.69 -5.02
N THR A 74 -3.41 -7.78 -4.71
CA THR A 74 -3.65 -6.34 -4.70
C THR A 74 -2.81 -5.62 -5.75
N ASP A 75 -2.46 -6.32 -6.84
CA ASP A 75 -1.73 -5.71 -7.95
C ASP A 75 -2.66 -4.96 -8.90
N GLU A 76 -2.10 -4.08 -9.73
CA GLU A 76 -2.88 -3.35 -10.74
C GLU A 76 -3.58 -4.33 -11.69
N GLY A 77 -4.81 -3.99 -12.05
CA GLY A 77 -5.71 -4.85 -12.84
C GLY A 77 -6.51 -5.87 -12.03
N GLN A 78 -6.15 -6.15 -10.77
CA GLN A 78 -6.92 -7.05 -9.91
C GLN A 78 -8.15 -6.36 -9.33
N VAL A 79 -9.19 -7.15 -9.04
CA VAL A 79 -10.33 -6.65 -8.25
C VAL A 79 -9.88 -6.43 -6.82
N ALA A 80 -10.08 -5.23 -6.31
CA ALA A 80 -9.73 -4.86 -4.95
C ALA A 80 -10.50 -5.74 -3.95
N PRO A 81 -9.84 -6.41 -3.00
CA PRO A 81 -10.50 -7.17 -1.96
C PRO A 81 -11.46 -6.29 -1.15
N ASP A 82 -12.73 -6.70 -1.04
CA ASP A 82 -13.70 -5.96 -0.25
C ASP A 82 -13.45 -6.12 1.25
N PHE A 83 -13.71 -5.08 1.99
CA PHE A 83 -13.64 -5.09 3.47
C PHE A 83 -14.65 -4.12 4.05
N THR A 84 -15.00 -4.34 5.31
CA THR A 84 -15.87 -3.47 6.09
C THR A 84 -15.18 -3.10 7.40
N GLN A 85 -15.14 -1.80 7.71
CA GLN A 85 -14.60 -1.30 8.97
C GLN A 85 -15.48 -0.18 9.53
N PRO A 86 -15.48 0.04 10.85
CA PRO A 86 -16.25 1.12 11.47
C PRO A 86 -15.60 2.48 11.25
N THR A 87 -16.44 3.51 11.14
CA THR A 87 -16.03 4.92 11.31
C THR A 87 -15.73 5.24 12.77
N SER A 88 -15.30 6.46 13.05
CA SER A 88 -15.11 6.96 14.43
C SER A 88 -16.42 6.95 15.26
N GLU A 89 -17.56 7.05 14.60
CA GLU A 89 -18.91 7.01 15.17
C GLU A 89 -19.46 5.58 15.32
N GLY A 90 -18.74 4.57 14.78
CA GLY A 90 -19.14 3.16 14.83
C GLY A 90 -19.98 2.70 13.64
N GLU A 91 -20.19 3.53 12.64
CA GLU A 91 -20.92 3.15 11.42
C GLU A 91 -20.09 2.21 10.56
N ALA A 92 -20.66 1.09 10.13
CA ALA A 92 -20.00 0.13 9.26
C ALA A 92 -19.92 0.66 7.83
N VAL A 93 -18.69 0.78 7.31
CA VAL A 93 -18.42 1.22 5.93
C VAL A 93 -17.69 0.13 5.18
N SER A 94 -18.25 -0.26 4.03
CA SER A 94 -17.64 -1.23 3.11
C SER A 94 -17.03 -0.54 1.90
N LEU A 95 -15.88 -1.03 1.43
CA LEU A 95 -15.26 -0.52 0.20
C LEU A 95 -16.20 -0.65 -1.00
N SER A 96 -16.96 -1.74 -1.09
CA SER A 96 -17.97 -1.95 -2.15
C SER A 96 -19.05 -0.87 -2.19
N GLY A 97 -19.31 -0.15 -1.09
CA GLY A 97 -20.23 0.98 -1.05
C GLY A 97 -19.79 2.20 -1.89
N PHE A 98 -18.54 2.21 -2.33
CA PHE A 98 -18.00 3.29 -3.18
C PHE A 98 -17.99 2.95 -4.68
N ARG A 99 -18.62 1.85 -5.11
CA ARG A 99 -18.73 1.52 -6.54
C ARG A 99 -19.34 2.67 -7.33
N GLY A 100 -18.88 2.87 -8.55
CA GLY A 100 -19.26 4.02 -9.39
C GLY A 100 -18.37 5.25 -9.22
N LYS A 101 -17.42 5.22 -8.27
CA LYS A 101 -16.43 6.29 -8.05
C LYS A 101 -15.01 5.74 -8.15
N TYR A 102 -14.06 6.60 -8.49
CA TYR A 102 -12.64 6.34 -8.20
C TYR A 102 -12.39 6.52 -6.71
N VAL A 103 -11.78 5.53 -6.07
CA VAL A 103 -11.53 5.53 -4.61
C VAL A 103 -10.05 5.34 -4.34
N LEU A 104 -9.44 6.30 -3.66
CA LEU A 104 -8.11 6.12 -3.08
C LEU A 104 -8.25 5.50 -1.69
N VAL A 105 -7.99 4.19 -1.56
CA VAL A 105 -7.87 3.54 -0.25
C VAL A 105 -6.50 3.87 0.30
N ASP A 106 -6.44 4.71 1.32
CA ASP A 106 -5.19 5.22 1.89
C ASP A 106 -4.96 4.68 3.30
N PHE A 107 -3.91 3.86 3.44
CA PHE A 107 -3.48 3.29 4.72
C PHE A 107 -2.49 4.23 5.39
N TRP A 108 -2.87 4.77 6.53
CA TRP A 108 -2.13 5.79 7.26
C TRP A 108 -2.24 5.63 8.78
N ALA A 109 -1.65 6.53 9.55
CA ALA A 109 -1.87 6.64 10.99
C ALA A 109 -1.49 8.03 11.51
N SER A 110 -2.07 8.45 12.64
CA SER A 110 -1.79 9.74 13.27
C SER A 110 -0.31 9.92 13.67
N TRP A 111 0.35 8.85 14.05
CA TRP A 111 1.77 8.81 14.43
C TRP A 111 2.72 8.69 13.24
N CYS A 112 2.20 8.45 12.03
CA CYS A 112 3.01 8.28 10.82
C CYS A 112 3.41 9.65 10.23
N LYS A 113 4.59 10.16 10.58
CA LYS A 113 5.09 11.45 10.05
C LYS A 113 5.10 11.54 8.53
N PRO A 114 5.57 10.52 7.77
CA PRO A 114 5.50 10.58 6.31
C PRO A 114 4.07 10.63 5.75
N CYS A 115 3.10 9.95 6.42
CA CYS A 115 1.69 10.00 6.04
C CYS A 115 1.15 11.43 6.21
N ARG A 116 1.40 12.04 7.38
CA ARG A 116 0.98 13.42 7.67
C ARG A 116 1.61 14.44 6.71
N ALA A 117 2.83 14.20 6.26
CA ALA A 117 3.49 15.03 5.25
C ALA A 117 2.87 14.87 3.85
N GLU A 118 2.26 13.71 3.54
CA GLU A 118 1.57 13.47 2.27
C GLU A 118 0.12 13.95 2.26
N ASN A 119 -0.55 14.05 3.42
CA ASN A 119 -1.95 14.45 3.52
C ASN A 119 -2.31 15.73 2.75
N PRO A 120 -1.50 16.80 2.73
CA PRO A 120 -1.80 17.98 1.91
C PRO A 120 -1.96 17.70 0.42
N ASN A 121 -1.18 16.76 -0.14
CA ASN A 121 -1.31 16.34 -1.54
C ASN A 121 -2.62 15.58 -1.78
N VAL A 122 -3.00 14.71 -0.83
CA VAL A 122 -4.27 13.96 -0.90
C VAL A 122 -5.46 14.92 -0.75
N VAL A 123 -5.39 15.90 0.16
CA VAL A 123 -6.42 16.95 0.32
C VAL A 123 -6.58 17.74 -0.97
N ALA A 124 -5.48 18.19 -1.58
CA ALA A 124 -5.53 18.93 -2.83
C ALA A 124 -6.18 18.10 -3.97
N ALA A 125 -5.81 16.82 -4.08
CA ALA A 125 -6.41 15.91 -5.04
C ALA A 125 -7.91 15.69 -4.77
N TYR A 126 -8.30 15.48 -3.51
CA TYR A 126 -9.69 15.32 -3.12
C TYR A 126 -10.52 16.57 -3.48
N GLN A 127 -10.08 17.76 -3.11
CA GLN A 127 -10.77 19.01 -3.41
C GLN A 127 -10.94 19.25 -4.93
N GLN A 128 -9.92 18.87 -5.71
CA GLN A 128 -9.95 19.05 -7.16
C GLN A 128 -10.93 18.11 -7.88
N TYR A 129 -11.10 16.86 -7.40
CA TYR A 129 -11.82 15.82 -8.13
C TYR A 129 -13.06 15.26 -7.43
N LYS A 130 -13.38 15.65 -6.18
CA LYS A 130 -14.52 15.12 -5.42
C LYS A 130 -15.86 15.24 -6.14
N ASP A 131 -16.08 16.35 -6.85
CA ASP A 131 -17.31 16.60 -7.61
C ASP A 131 -17.32 15.92 -8.98
N ARG A 132 -16.22 15.26 -9.35
CA ARG A 132 -16.04 14.54 -10.62
C ARG A 132 -16.03 13.02 -10.44
N GLY A 133 -16.42 12.53 -9.27
CA GLY A 133 -16.51 11.10 -9.00
C GLY A 133 -15.25 10.48 -8.38
N PHE A 134 -14.41 11.29 -7.74
CA PHE A 134 -13.27 10.81 -6.94
C PHE A 134 -13.60 10.92 -5.45
N THR A 135 -13.12 9.97 -4.66
CA THR A 135 -13.14 10.05 -3.20
C THR A 135 -11.94 9.33 -2.59
N VAL A 136 -11.76 9.50 -1.30
CA VAL A 136 -10.73 8.80 -0.52
C VAL A 136 -11.43 7.98 0.59
N LEU A 137 -10.89 6.83 0.90
CA LEU A 137 -11.23 6.03 2.08
C LEU A 137 -9.98 5.87 2.93
N GLY A 138 -9.88 6.65 4.00
CA GLY A 138 -8.76 6.59 4.92
C GLY A 138 -8.89 5.40 5.87
N VAL A 139 -7.92 4.50 5.87
CA VAL A 139 -7.86 3.33 6.76
C VAL A 139 -6.75 3.55 7.77
N SER A 140 -7.11 3.84 9.01
CA SER A 140 -6.12 4.13 10.05
C SER A 140 -5.56 2.89 10.72
N LEU A 141 -4.24 2.86 10.90
CA LEU A 141 -3.50 1.89 11.70
C LEU A 141 -3.22 2.41 13.12
N ASP A 142 -4.04 3.31 13.62
CA ASP A 142 -4.04 3.65 15.04
C ASP A 142 -4.60 2.48 15.87
N ASN A 143 -4.32 2.46 17.14
CA ASN A 143 -4.87 1.50 18.11
C ASN A 143 -5.80 2.23 19.09
N GLU A 144 -6.46 1.49 19.98
CA GLU A 144 -7.39 2.05 20.96
C GLU A 144 -6.79 3.22 21.77
N LYS A 145 -5.52 3.11 22.19
CA LYS A 145 -4.83 4.18 22.91
C LYS A 145 -4.59 5.42 22.03
N GLY A 146 -4.47 5.22 20.73
CA GLY A 146 -4.24 6.27 19.73
C GLY A 146 -5.51 6.92 19.20
N ARG A 147 -6.70 6.43 19.56
CA ARG A 147 -7.99 6.90 19.00
C ARG A 147 -8.14 8.43 19.03
N GLN A 148 -7.81 9.07 20.15
CA GLN A 148 -7.92 10.53 20.27
C GLN A 148 -6.87 11.26 19.39
N ALA A 149 -5.67 10.69 19.22
CA ALA A 149 -4.66 11.24 18.33
C ALA A 149 -5.10 11.12 16.86
N TRP A 150 -5.73 10.00 16.48
CA TRP A 150 -6.31 9.80 15.16
C TRP A 150 -7.39 10.84 14.84
N LEU A 151 -8.36 11.06 15.76
CA LEU A 151 -9.41 12.06 15.56
C LEU A 151 -8.85 13.49 15.43
N ARG A 152 -7.86 13.84 16.27
CA ARG A 152 -7.19 15.14 16.16
C ARG A 152 -6.45 15.26 14.82
N ALA A 153 -5.76 14.20 14.37
CA ALA A 153 -5.03 14.21 13.11
C ALA A 153 -5.97 14.41 11.89
N ILE A 154 -7.16 13.81 11.90
CA ILE A 154 -8.19 14.03 10.88
C ILE A 154 -8.57 15.52 10.82
N ALA A 155 -8.84 16.12 11.98
CA ALA A 155 -9.22 17.53 12.06
C ALA A 155 -8.08 18.47 11.67
N ASP A 156 -6.87 18.24 12.21
CA ASP A 156 -5.69 19.08 11.97
C ASP A 156 -5.26 19.10 10.50
N ASP A 157 -5.37 17.96 9.82
CA ASP A 157 -4.98 17.81 8.41
C ASP A 157 -6.14 18.09 7.43
N GLY A 158 -7.36 18.33 7.92
CA GLY A 158 -8.53 18.62 7.09
C GLY A 158 -8.97 17.44 6.21
N LEU A 159 -8.93 16.22 6.76
CA LEU A 159 -9.29 15.00 6.03
C LEU A 159 -10.81 14.81 5.99
N GLU A 160 -11.49 15.48 5.06
CA GLU A 160 -12.96 15.57 4.98
C GLU A 160 -13.65 14.27 4.52
N TRP A 161 -12.91 13.30 4.01
CA TRP A 161 -13.45 12.05 3.50
C TRP A 161 -13.64 11.00 4.58
N THR A 162 -14.32 9.92 4.24
CA THR A 162 -14.62 8.81 5.16
C THR A 162 -13.34 8.22 5.74
N GLN A 163 -13.31 8.13 7.07
CA GLN A 163 -12.21 7.56 7.84
C GLN A 163 -12.70 6.34 8.61
N VAL A 164 -11.97 5.23 8.49
CA VAL A 164 -12.31 3.97 9.16
C VAL A 164 -11.12 3.39 9.90
N SER A 165 -11.37 2.64 10.97
CA SER A 165 -10.35 1.88 11.68
C SER A 165 -11.00 0.85 12.61
N ASP A 166 -10.42 -0.35 12.70
CA ASP A 166 -10.74 -1.31 13.74
C ASP A 166 -9.90 -1.12 15.02
N LEU A 167 -9.07 -0.08 15.05
CA LEU A 167 -8.18 0.31 16.15
C LEU A 167 -7.23 -0.80 16.62
N LYS A 168 -6.84 -1.72 15.72
CA LYS A 168 -5.93 -2.83 16.03
C LYS A 168 -4.47 -2.59 15.59
N GLY A 169 -4.14 -1.36 15.22
CA GLY A 169 -2.79 -1.02 14.78
C GLY A 169 -2.36 -1.85 13.57
N TRP A 170 -1.16 -2.40 13.58
CA TRP A 170 -0.66 -3.28 12.52
C TRP A 170 -1.45 -4.59 12.33
N LYS A 171 -2.35 -4.95 13.26
CA LYS A 171 -3.29 -6.06 13.13
C LYS A 171 -4.63 -5.64 12.50
N ASN A 172 -4.73 -4.43 11.96
CA ASN A 172 -5.90 -3.95 11.24
C ASN A 172 -6.27 -4.95 10.14
N ALA A 173 -7.55 -5.38 10.12
CA ALA A 173 -8.00 -6.45 9.24
C ALA A 173 -7.88 -6.09 7.75
N ALA A 174 -8.18 -4.85 7.36
CA ALA A 174 -8.04 -4.38 5.99
C ALA A 174 -6.56 -4.30 5.60
N ALA A 175 -5.67 -3.82 6.49
CA ALA A 175 -4.24 -3.78 6.24
C ALA A 175 -3.65 -5.19 6.05
N GLN A 176 -4.07 -6.17 6.85
CA GLN A 176 -3.69 -7.57 6.68
C GLN A 176 -4.20 -8.14 5.35
N LEU A 177 -5.45 -7.87 4.99
CA LEU A 177 -6.07 -8.31 3.75
C LEU A 177 -5.33 -7.77 2.52
N TYR A 178 -4.89 -6.51 2.55
CA TYR A 178 -4.14 -5.84 1.47
C TYR A 178 -2.63 -6.12 1.52
N GLY A 179 -2.14 -6.83 2.52
CA GLY A 179 -0.71 -7.10 2.69
C GLY A 179 0.11 -5.84 3.01
N VAL A 180 -0.48 -4.85 3.67
CA VAL A 180 0.18 -3.60 4.05
C VAL A 180 1.22 -3.86 5.13
N ARG A 181 2.49 -3.59 4.82
CA ARG A 181 3.63 -3.80 5.72
C ARG A 181 4.38 -2.51 6.05
N ALA A 182 4.07 -1.44 5.37
CA ALA A 182 4.60 -0.10 5.62
C ALA A 182 3.55 0.94 5.26
N ILE A 183 3.55 2.08 5.92
CA ILE A 183 2.71 3.24 5.62
C ILE A 183 3.57 4.51 5.42
N PRO A 184 3.11 5.47 4.60
CA PRO A 184 1.86 5.44 3.86
C PRO A 184 1.86 4.40 2.74
N GLN A 185 0.72 3.77 2.48
CA GLN A 185 0.48 2.91 1.33
C GLN A 185 -0.95 3.13 0.84
N ASN A 186 -1.14 3.23 -0.47
CA ASN A 186 -2.47 3.43 -1.03
C ASN A 186 -2.72 2.60 -2.28
N PHE A 187 -3.99 2.44 -2.60
CA PHE A 187 -4.51 1.75 -3.78
C PHE A 187 -5.59 2.61 -4.42
N LEU A 188 -5.41 3.00 -5.67
CA LEU A 188 -6.42 3.68 -6.44
C LEU A 188 -7.31 2.66 -7.15
N ILE A 189 -8.60 2.72 -6.89
CA ILE A 189 -9.59 1.76 -7.36
C ILE A 189 -10.55 2.48 -8.30
N ASP A 190 -10.83 1.87 -9.45
CA ASP A 190 -11.75 2.40 -10.45
C ASP A 190 -13.23 2.19 -10.06
N PRO A 191 -14.19 2.79 -10.78
CA PRO A 191 -15.64 2.64 -10.51
C PRO A 191 -16.14 1.19 -10.57
N THR A 192 -15.44 0.29 -11.27
CA THR A 192 -15.78 -1.15 -11.35
C THR A 192 -15.22 -1.97 -10.19
N GLY A 193 -14.27 -1.38 -9.43
CA GLY A 193 -13.59 -2.00 -8.29
C GLY A 193 -12.25 -2.62 -8.60
N LYS A 194 -11.64 -2.32 -9.74
CA LYS A 194 -10.29 -2.76 -10.08
C LYS A 194 -9.25 -1.76 -9.58
N ILE A 195 -8.13 -2.27 -9.15
CA ILE A 195 -6.97 -1.46 -8.78
C ILE A 195 -6.31 -0.94 -10.05
N VAL A 196 -6.19 0.39 -10.18
CA VAL A 196 -5.62 1.09 -11.33
C VAL A 196 -4.37 1.88 -10.99
N GLY A 197 -3.94 1.83 -9.74
CA GLY A 197 -2.70 2.44 -9.28
C GLY A 197 -2.39 2.07 -7.83
N LYS A 198 -1.10 2.07 -7.48
CA LYS A 198 -0.61 1.77 -6.13
C LYS A 198 0.47 2.74 -5.71
N ASN A 199 0.52 3.05 -4.41
CA ASN A 199 1.59 3.87 -3.81
C ASN A 199 1.78 5.23 -4.49
N LEU A 200 0.69 5.81 -4.94
CA LEU A 200 0.66 7.12 -5.61
C LEU A 200 0.86 8.24 -4.60
N ARG A 201 1.85 9.12 -4.81
CA ARG A 201 2.19 10.21 -3.91
C ARG A 201 2.62 11.45 -4.68
N GLY A 202 2.36 12.63 -4.12
CA GLY A 202 2.78 13.90 -4.70
C GLY A 202 2.38 14.03 -6.17
N ASP A 203 3.36 14.25 -7.03
CA ASP A 203 3.12 14.44 -8.46
C ASP A 203 2.58 13.18 -9.15
N ALA A 204 2.99 11.97 -8.73
CA ALA A 204 2.47 10.73 -9.31
C ALA A 204 0.97 10.56 -9.07
N LEU A 205 0.43 10.98 -7.90
CA LEU A 205 -1.01 10.98 -7.64
C LEU A 205 -1.71 12.00 -8.55
N LYS A 206 -1.16 13.20 -8.69
CA LYS A 206 -1.73 14.25 -9.54
C LYS A 206 -1.77 13.84 -11.01
N GLU A 207 -0.67 13.30 -11.52
CA GLU A 207 -0.56 12.83 -12.91
C GLU A 207 -1.55 11.70 -13.19
N LYS A 208 -1.66 10.72 -12.29
CA LYS A 208 -2.60 9.62 -12.44
C LYS A 208 -4.05 10.07 -12.44
N LEU A 209 -4.43 10.96 -11.53
CA LEU A 209 -5.79 11.52 -11.52
C LEU A 209 -6.05 12.42 -12.73
N HIS A 210 -5.05 13.19 -13.19
CA HIS A 210 -5.18 13.97 -14.41
C HIS A 210 -5.43 13.08 -15.63
N GLU A 211 -4.72 11.96 -15.76
CA GLU A 211 -4.93 10.96 -16.82
C GLU A 211 -6.35 10.40 -16.81
N LEU A 212 -6.91 10.11 -15.62
CA LEU A 212 -8.21 9.46 -15.48
C LEU A 212 -9.41 10.41 -15.65
N PHE A 213 -9.21 11.70 -15.40
CA PHE A 213 -10.28 12.68 -15.36
C PHE A 213 -10.23 13.70 -16.51
N ASN A 214 -9.24 13.69 -17.39
CA ASN A 214 -9.12 14.55 -18.57
C ASN A 214 -8.90 13.75 -19.83
#